data_2ca52c0a30a411c2947774f104fcefef
#
_entry.id   2ca52c0a30a411c2947774f104fcefef
#
_cell.length_a   1.000
_cell.length_b   1.000
_cell.length_c   1.000
_cell.angle_alpha   90.00
_cell.angle_beta   90.00
_cell.angle_gamma   90.00
#
_symmetry.space_group_name_H-M   'P 1'
#
loop_
_entity.id
_entity.type
_entity.pdbx_description
1 polymer ?
#
loop_
_entity_poly.entity_id
_entity_poly.type
_entity_poly.pdbx_seq_one_letter_code
_entity_poly.pdbx_strand_id
1 'polypeptide(L)'
;FFFFLIILLSTWFCHAQEEGSINKFDKIVIDAGHGGDKPGAVGAKSKEKDITLAVSLKLGKMITEHLKDVEVYYTRVIDKDVELYKRSQIANKISADLFISIHCNSSSNKTPKGSETFALGVTKAAQNLEVAKKENKDILLEANYGDNYDGFDPNAPENDILFSLFQNAYMEGS
;
A
#
# COMPACT_ATOMS: atom_id res chain seq x y z
N PHE A 1 -77.83 -10.44 5.59
CA PHE A 1 -76.47 -10.68 6.07
C PHE A 1 -75.48 -10.33 4.95
N PHE A 2 -74.87 -9.12 4.99
CA PHE A 2 -73.82 -8.69 4.06
C PHE A 2 -72.50 -9.00 4.70
N PHE A 3 -71.69 -9.88 4.10
CA PHE A 3 -70.26 -10.06 4.47
C PHE A 3 -69.43 -9.08 3.67
N PHE A 4 -68.85 -8.12 4.39
CA PHE A 4 -67.84 -7.27 3.82
C PHE A 4 -66.48 -8.00 3.85
N LEU A 5 -65.99 -8.41 2.69
CA LEU A 5 -64.66 -8.98 2.53
C LEU A 5 -63.66 -7.84 2.39
N ILE A 6 -62.92 -7.50 3.46
CA ILE A 6 -61.83 -6.56 3.42
C ILE A 6 -60.59 -7.29 2.87
N ILE A 7 -60.30 -7.04 1.61
CA ILE A 7 -59.00 -7.48 1.03
C ILE A 7 -57.94 -6.48 1.49
N LEU A 8 -57.14 -6.88 2.48
CA LEU A 8 -55.89 -6.18 2.87
C LEU A 8 -54.86 -6.43 1.78
N LEU A 9 -54.71 -5.45 0.88
CA LEU A 9 -53.57 -5.34 -0.02
C LEU A 9 -52.31 -4.97 0.83
N SER A 10 -51.61 -6.00 1.28
CA SER A 10 -50.26 -5.82 1.80
C SER A 10 -49.34 -5.47 0.64
N THR A 11 -49.08 -4.19 0.46
CA THR A 11 -48.01 -3.73 -0.40
C THR A 11 -46.69 -4.17 0.24
N TRP A 12 -46.13 -5.25 -0.26
CA TRP A 12 -44.75 -5.57 -0.02
C TRP A 12 -43.90 -4.48 -0.67
N PHE A 13 -43.47 -3.56 0.12
CA PHE A 13 -42.32 -2.72 -0.24
C PHE A 13 -41.12 -3.65 -0.37
N CYS A 14 -40.81 -4.04 -1.59
CA CYS A 14 -39.53 -4.61 -1.92
C CYS A 14 -38.51 -3.47 -1.67
N HIS A 15 -37.90 -3.45 -0.49
CA HIS A 15 -36.69 -2.70 -0.30
C HIS A 15 -35.65 -3.39 -1.19
N ALA A 16 -35.40 -2.84 -2.35
CA ALA A 16 -34.15 -3.09 -3.02
C ALA A 16 -33.07 -2.73 -2.00
N GLN A 17 -32.39 -3.74 -1.46
CA GLN A 17 -31.14 -3.51 -0.78
C GLN A 17 -30.28 -2.77 -1.81
N GLU A 18 -29.87 -1.55 -1.49
CA GLU A 18 -28.79 -0.89 -2.22
C GLU A 18 -27.69 -1.94 -2.31
N GLU A 19 -27.37 -2.33 -3.55
CA GLU A 19 -26.19 -3.14 -3.81
C GLU A 19 -25.05 -2.45 -3.06
N GLY A 20 -24.44 -3.20 -2.15
CA GLY A 20 -23.42 -2.67 -1.25
C GLY A 20 -22.46 -1.82 -2.06
N SER A 21 -22.26 -0.60 -1.65
CA SER A 21 -21.32 0.34 -2.24
C SER A 21 -20.05 -0.45 -2.55
N ILE A 22 -19.82 -0.72 -3.83
CA ILE A 22 -18.49 -1.18 -4.27
C ILE A 22 -17.57 -0.11 -3.73
N ASN A 23 -16.69 -0.49 -2.78
CA ASN A 23 -15.76 0.43 -2.19
C ASN A 23 -15.04 1.15 -3.32
N LYS A 24 -15.48 2.37 -3.60
CA LYS A 24 -14.93 3.16 -4.69
C LYS A 24 -13.54 3.60 -4.22
N PHE A 25 -12.52 3.24 -4.96
CA PHE A 25 -11.18 3.72 -4.70
C PHE A 25 -11.09 5.19 -5.13
N ASP A 26 -11.21 6.09 -4.17
CA ASP A 26 -11.19 7.53 -4.44
C ASP A 26 -9.82 8.15 -4.21
N LYS A 27 -9.01 7.59 -3.29
CA LYS A 27 -7.73 8.16 -2.89
C LYS A 27 -6.62 7.13 -2.97
N ILE A 28 -5.63 7.42 -3.78
CA ILE A 28 -4.43 6.59 -3.95
C ILE A 28 -3.20 7.36 -3.49
N VAL A 29 -2.39 6.75 -2.64
CA VAL A 29 -1.04 7.25 -2.33
C VAL A 29 -0.03 6.46 -3.12
N ILE A 30 0.82 7.15 -3.86
CA ILE A 30 1.97 6.57 -4.54
C ILE A 30 3.23 6.93 -3.75
N ASP A 31 3.91 5.90 -3.30
CA ASP A 31 5.15 6.00 -2.56
C ASP A 31 6.34 5.72 -3.48
N ALA A 32 7.17 6.72 -3.67
CA ALA A 32 8.45 6.54 -4.36
C ALA A 32 9.52 6.15 -3.33
N GLY A 33 9.94 4.90 -3.34
CA GLY A 33 10.93 4.37 -2.39
C GLY A 33 12.22 5.18 -2.36
N HIS A 34 12.88 5.20 -1.21
CA HIS A 34 14.13 5.93 -0.94
C HIS A 34 14.01 7.45 -1.16
N GLY A 35 15.13 8.15 -1.38
CA GLY A 35 15.18 9.59 -1.61
C GLY A 35 16.23 10.30 -0.76
N GLY A 36 16.67 11.48 -1.17
CA GLY A 36 17.69 12.24 -0.46
C GLY A 36 18.99 11.45 -0.30
N ASP A 37 19.40 11.25 0.94
CA ASP A 37 20.64 10.54 1.28
C ASP A 37 20.51 9.01 1.22
N LYS A 38 19.30 8.49 1.02
CA LYS A 38 19.00 7.06 0.86
C LYS A 38 18.88 6.70 -0.62
N PRO A 39 19.97 6.24 -1.27
CA PRO A 39 19.94 6.00 -2.72
C PRO A 39 19.16 4.76 -3.13
N GLY A 40 18.89 3.82 -2.20
CA GLY A 40 18.44 2.47 -2.53
C GLY A 40 19.50 1.68 -3.29
N ALA A 41 19.09 0.77 -4.13
CA ALA A 41 20.02 0.02 -4.98
C ALA A 41 20.77 0.95 -5.95
N VAL A 42 22.09 0.75 -6.04
CA VAL A 42 22.96 1.54 -6.90
C VAL A 42 23.39 0.69 -8.10
N GLY A 43 22.93 1.08 -9.27
CA GLY A 43 23.32 0.48 -10.55
C GLY A 43 24.51 1.20 -11.19
N ALA A 44 24.93 0.74 -12.36
CA ALA A 44 26.05 1.34 -13.08
C ALA A 44 25.76 2.77 -13.58
N LYS A 45 24.51 3.13 -13.83
CA LYS A 45 24.10 4.40 -14.43
C LYS A 45 23.01 5.15 -13.66
N SER A 46 22.38 4.53 -12.67
CA SER A 46 21.22 5.07 -11.99
C SER A 46 21.17 4.60 -10.54
N LYS A 47 20.49 5.35 -9.72
CA LYS A 47 20.13 4.99 -8.35
C LYS A 47 18.64 4.65 -8.31
N GLU A 48 18.25 3.74 -7.43
CA GLU A 48 16.86 3.35 -7.25
C GLU A 48 15.96 4.56 -6.98
N LYS A 49 16.35 5.46 -6.10
CA LYS A 49 15.58 6.65 -5.74
C LYS A 49 15.17 7.51 -6.96
N ASP A 50 15.99 7.56 -8.00
CA ASP A 50 15.73 8.36 -9.21
C ASP A 50 14.70 7.64 -10.09
N ILE A 51 14.82 6.32 -10.20
CA ILE A 51 13.91 5.47 -10.97
C ILE A 51 12.53 5.44 -10.31
N THR A 52 12.47 5.20 -9.01
CA THR A 52 11.22 5.13 -8.27
C THR A 52 10.45 6.44 -8.34
N LEU A 53 11.13 7.58 -8.22
CA LEU A 53 10.52 8.89 -8.38
C LEU A 53 9.93 9.09 -9.78
N ALA A 54 10.72 8.77 -10.82
CA ALA A 54 10.28 8.95 -12.20
C ALA A 54 9.07 8.05 -12.54
N VAL A 55 9.08 6.80 -12.08
CA VAL A 55 7.97 5.85 -12.28
C VAL A 55 6.74 6.30 -11.51
N SER A 56 6.88 6.71 -10.25
CA SER A 56 5.78 7.19 -9.42
C SER A 56 5.06 8.40 -10.03
N LEU A 57 5.81 9.39 -10.50
CA LEU A 57 5.24 10.57 -11.15
C LEU A 57 4.53 10.21 -12.46
N LYS A 58 5.10 9.29 -13.24
CA LYS A 58 4.47 8.82 -14.47
C LYS A 58 3.20 8.03 -14.19
N LEU A 59 3.22 7.15 -13.20
CA LEU A 59 2.05 6.37 -12.79
C LEU A 59 0.91 7.30 -12.35
N GLY A 60 1.19 8.24 -11.46
CA GLY A 60 0.15 9.15 -10.98
C GLY A 60 -0.42 10.03 -12.07
N LYS A 61 0.41 10.47 -13.04
CA LYS A 61 -0.08 11.18 -14.22
C LYS A 61 -1.06 10.29 -15.02
N MET A 62 -0.70 9.03 -15.27
CA MET A 62 -1.57 8.09 -15.99
C MET A 62 -2.88 7.84 -15.25
N ILE A 63 -2.84 7.65 -13.91
CA ILE A 63 -4.05 7.49 -13.11
C ILE A 63 -4.95 8.71 -13.26
N THR A 64 -4.43 9.92 -13.07
CA THR A 64 -5.20 11.16 -13.16
C THR A 64 -5.79 11.41 -14.56
N GLU A 65 -5.09 10.96 -15.61
CA GLU A 65 -5.57 11.08 -17.00
C GLU A 65 -6.72 10.11 -17.31
N HIS A 66 -6.72 8.90 -16.73
CA HIS A 66 -7.65 7.83 -17.07
C HIS A 66 -8.76 7.62 -16.03
N LEU A 67 -8.50 7.91 -14.76
CA LEU A 67 -9.43 7.74 -13.65
C LEU A 67 -9.78 9.11 -13.06
N LYS A 68 -10.82 9.77 -13.59
CA LYS A 68 -11.15 11.17 -13.27
C LYS A 68 -11.66 11.36 -11.85
N ASP A 69 -12.21 10.33 -11.25
CA ASP A 69 -12.78 10.35 -9.90
C ASP A 69 -11.76 9.93 -8.82
N VAL A 70 -10.49 9.75 -9.18
CA VAL A 70 -9.44 9.30 -8.26
C VAL A 70 -8.48 10.44 -7.97
N GLU A 71 -8.28 10.72 -6.69
CA GLU A 71 -7.28 11.65 -6.19
C GLU A 71 -5.94 10.92 -5.97
N VAL A 72 -4.87 11.47 -6.55
CA VAL A 72 -3.53 10.89 -6.41
C VAL A 72 -2.67 11.76 -5.51
N TYR A 73 -2.12 11.14 -4.49
CA TYR A 73 -1.19 11.72 -3.54
C TYR A 73 0.17 11.05 -3.64
N TYR A 74 1.21 11.72 -3.18
CA TYR A 74 2.58 11.19 -3.24
C TYR A 74 3.28 11.35 -1.90
N THR A 75 4.13 10.43 -1.53
CA THR A 75 5.02 10.58 -0.38
C THR A 75 6.11 11.61 -0.65
N ARG A 76 6.59 11.66 -1.90
CA ARG A 76 7.50 12.69 -2.42
C ARG A 76 7.32 12.92 -3.92
N VAL A 77 7.58 14.14 -4.35
CA VAL A 77 7.56 14.55 -5.77
C VAL A 77 8.90 15.14 -6.24
N ILE A 78 9.86 15.19 -5.35
CA ILE A 78 11.25 15.61 -5.59
C ILE A 78 12.21 14.62 -4.93
N ASP A 79 13.51 14.73 -5.21
CA ASP A 79 14.54 13.97 -4.50
C ASP A 79 14.72 14.54 -3.07
N LYS A 80 13.99 13.98 -2.12
CA LYS A 80 14.10 14.27 -0.68
C LYS A 80 13.96 13.00 0.12
N ASP A 81 14.56 12.95 1.30
CA ASP A 81 14.32 11.89 2.26
C ASP A 81 12.94 12.04 2.90
N VAL A 82 12.24 10.91 3.01
CA VAL A 82 10.99 10.77 3.77
C VAL A 82 11.12 9.52 4.61
N GLU A 83 11.12 9.69 5.92
CA GLU A 83 11.20 8.58 6.88
C GLU A 83 10.05 7.60 6.66
N LEU A 84 10.29 6.29 6.87
CA LEU A 84 9.34 5.25 6.52
C LEU A 84 7.98 5.41 7.24
N TYR A 85 8.02 5.72 8.56
CA TYR A 85 6.77 5.92 9.32
C TYR A 85 5.95 7.10 8.77
N LYS A 86 6.58 8.15 8.25
CA LYS A 86 5.88 9.29 7.65
C LYS A 86 5.16 8.92 6.36
N ARG A 87 5.68 7.93 5.61
CA ARG A 87 5.05 7.46 4.37
C ARG A 87 3.67 6.85 4.64
N SER A 88 3.59 5.95 5.63
CA SER A 88 2.33 5.37 6.06
C SER A 88 1.40 6.41 6.71
N GLN A 89 1.94 7.34 7.50
CA GLN A 89 1.15 8.43 8.09
C GLN A 89 0.46 9.32 7.04
N ILE A 90 1.11 9.57 5.89
CA ILE A 90 0.48 10.32 4.79
C ILE A 90 -0.79 9.59 4.33
N ALA A 91 -0.71 8.28 4.09
CA ALA A 91 -1.85 7.49 3.67
C ALA A 91 -2.96 7.44 4.73
N ASN A 92 -2.60 7.19 5.98
CA ASN A 92 -3.54 7.12 7.09
C ASN A 92 -4.25 8.47 7.32
N LYS A 93 -3.53 9.59 7.26
CA LYS A 93 -4.07 10.92 7.48
C LYS A 93 -5.18 11.30 6.49
N ILE A 94 -5.08 10.86 5.26
CA ILE A 94 -6.07 11.14 4.22
C ILE A 94 -7.09 10.01 4.07
N SER A 95 -6.97 8.94 4.86
CA SER A 95 -7.78 7.71 4.72
C SER A 95 -7.70 7.19 3.28
N ALA A 96 -6.48 6.93 2.81
CA ALA A 96 -6.27 6.43 1.46
C ALA A 96 -6.83 5.02 1.30
N ASP A 97 -7.49 4.75 0.17
CA ASP A 97 -8.05 3.44 -0.16
C ASP A 97 -6.97 2.49 -0.68
N LEU A 98 -5.90 3.04 -1.27
CA LEU A 98 -4.80 2.26 -1.80
C LEU A 98 -3.46 2.96 -1.58
N PHE A 99 -2.48 2.20 -1.12
CA PHE A 99 -1.08 2.62 -1.01
C PHE A 99 -0.22 1.78 -1.94
N ILE A 100 0.47 2.44 -2.88
CA ILE A 100 1.33 1.78 -3.88
C ILE A 100 2.77 2.24 -3.63
N SER A 101 3.61 1.35 -3.11
CA SER A 101 5.05 1.62 -2.96
C SER A 101 5.82 1.05 -4.16
N ILE A 102 6.72 1.85 -4.70
CA ILE A 102 7.51 1.54 -5.89
C ILE A 102 8.98 1.45 -5.51
N HIS A 103 9.57 0.29 -5.74
CA HIS A 103 10.96 -0.04 -5.47
C HIS A 103 11.64 -0.72 -6.65
N CYS A 104 12.96 -0.87 -6.60
CA CYS A 104 13.73 -1.65 -7.55
C CYS A 104 14.41 -2.81 -6.83
N ASN A 105 14.03 -4.03 -7.16
CA ASN A 105 14.73 -5.20 -6.65
C ASN A 105 16.18 -5.22 -7.12
N SER A 106 17.11 -5.46 -6.22
CA SER A 106 18.53 -5.65 -6.54
C SER A 106 18.91 -7.13 -6.40
N SER A 107 19.74 -7.61 -7.33
CA SER A 107 20.27 -8.98 -7.29
C SER A 107 21.74 -8.97 -7.74
N SER A 108 22.55 -9.84 -7.13
CA SER A 108 23.90 -10.13 -7.62
C SER A 108 23.85 -10.82 -8.99
N ASN A 109 22.79 -11.61 -9.25
CA ASN A 109 22.53 -12.18 -10.56
C ASN A 109 21.95 -11.08 -11.48
N LYS A 110 22.60 -10.85 -12.63
CA LYS A 110 22.18 -9.84 -13.63
C LYS A 110 21.17 -10.36 -14.64
N THR A 111 20.78 -11.63 -14.56
CA THR A 111 19.88 -12.28 -15.52
C THR A 111 18.39 -11.94 -15.29
N PRO A 112 17.87 -11.87 -14.03
CA PRO A 112 16.46 -11.57 -13.80
C PRO A 112 16.04 -10.23 -14.41
N LYS A 113 14.88 -10.24 -15.07
CA LYS A 113 14.23 -9.06 -15.67
C LYS A 113 12.72 -9.20 -15.45
N GLY A 114 12.04 -8.10 -15.33
CA GLY A 114 10.58 -8.04 -15.17
C GLY A 114 10.17 -7.19 -14.02
N SER A 115 8.89 -7.26 -13.69
CA SER A 115 8.28 -6.61 -12.54
C SER A 115 7.57 -7.65 -11.67
N GLU A 116 7.55 -7.40 -10.37
CA GLU A 116 6.83 -8.19 -9.38
C GLU A 116 5.91 -7.26 -8.60
N THR A 117 4.74 -7.76 -8.23
CA THR A 117 3.81 -7.05 -7.34
C THR A 117 3.64 -7.87 -6.08
N PHE A 118 3.86 -7.23 -4.95
CA PHE A 118 3.65 -7.81 -3.62
C PHE A 118 2.41 -7.14 -3.02
N ALA A 119 1.43 -7.95 -2.63
CA ALA A 119 0.26 -7.50 -1.90
C ALA A 119 0.25 -8.17 -0.53
N LEU A 120 -0.22 -7.46 0.47
CA LEU A 120 -0.46 -8.05 1.78
C LEU A 120 -1.62 -9.04 1.61
N GLY A 121 -1.38 -10.33 1.85
CA GLY A 121 -2.39 -11.40 1.66
C GLY A 121 -1.80 -12.78 1.38
N VAL A 122 -2.64 -13.66 0.97
CA VAL A 122 -2.76 -15.12 1.06
C VAL A 122 -1.60 -15.98 0.58
N THR A 123 -0.76 -15.54 -0.33
CA THR A 123 0.24 -16.40 -0.94
C THR A 123 1.64 -15.80 -0.89
N LYS A 124 2.65 -16.65 -0.55
CA LYS A 124 4.07 -16.27 -0.52
C LYS A 124 4.49 -15.37 0.67
N ALA A 125 3.94 -15.62 1.86
CA ALA A 125 4.29 -14.89 3.09
C ALA A 125 5.80 -14.74 3.31
N ALA A 126 6.59 -15.80 3.11
CA ALA A 126 8.04 -15.75 3.28
C ALA A 126 8.76 -14.83 2.27
N GLN A 127 8.33 -14.83 1.00
CA GLN A 127 8.91 -13.93 -0.01
C GLN A 127 8.54 -12.48 0.26
N ASN A 128 7.30 -12.22 0.65
CA ASN A 128 6.84 -10.88 1.04
C ASN A 128 7.63 -10.35 2.24
N LEU A 129 7.90 -11.22 3.22
CA LEU A 129 8.69 -10.88 4.41
C LEU A 129 10.12 -10.49 4.04
N GLU A 130 10.81 -11.27 3.20
CA GLU A 130 12.17 -10.97 2.77
C GLU A 130 12.27 -9.61 2.04
N VAL A 131 11.29 -9.31 1.18
CA VAL A 131 11.23 -8.00 0.52
C VAL A 131 10.96 -6.90 1.55
N ALA A 132 9.98 -7.08 2.44
CA ALA A 132 9.67 -6.11 3.48
C ALA A 132 10.89 -5.82 4.38
N LYS A 133 11.60 -6.86 4.81
CA LYS A 133 12.83 -6.70 5.60
C LYS A 133 13.90 -5.90 4.86
N LYS A 134 14.08 -6.18 3.59
CA LYS A 134 15.09 -5.50 2.77
C LYS A 134 14.77 -4.01 2.62
N GLU A 135 13.52 -3.69 2.29
CA GLU A 135 13.10 -2.31 2.07
C GLU A 135 13.01 -1.53 3.40
N ASN A 136 12.72 -2.20 4.51
CA ASN A 136 12.67 -1.58 5.84
C ASN A 136 14.04 -1.38 6.51
N LYS A 137 15.13 -1.83 5.92
CA LYS A 137 16.47 -1.62 6.49
C LYS A 137 16.83 -0.15 6.67
N ASP A 138 16.29 0.72 5.86
CA ASP A 138 16.50 2.17 5.95
C ASP A 138 16.00 2.76 7.28
N ILE A 139 15.12 2.08 8.01
CA ILE A 139 14.70 2.44 9.37
C ILE A 139 15.91 2.62 10.30
N LEU A 140 16.89 1.73 10.20
CA LEU A 140 18.08 1.75 11.05
C LEU A 140 19.00 2.97 10.77
N LEU A 141 18.79 3.67 9.67
CA LEU A 141 19.50 4.89 9.30
C LEU A 141 18.77 6.15 9.75
N GLU A 142 17.55 6.02 10.29
CA GLU A 142 16.75 7.15 10.74
C GLU A 142 17.16 7.60 12.15
N ALA A 143 17.27 8.92 12.34
CA ALA A 143 17.48 9.47 13.67
C ALA A 143 16.25 9.17 14.54
N ASN A 144 16.47 8.72 15.78
CA ASN A 144 15.42 8.35 16.73
C ASN A 144 14.51 7.17 16.26
N TYR A 145 15.08 6.23 15.48
CA TYR A 145 14.29 5.10 15.00
C TYR A 145 13.63 4.33 16.15
N GLY A 146 14.32 4.19 17.29
CA GLY A 146 13.79 3.49 18.47
C GLY A 146 12.46 4.09 18.98
N ASP A 147 12.36 5.42 18.99
CA ASP A 147 11.16 6.13 19.44
C ASP A 147 10.05 6.12 18.38
N ASN A 148 10.42 6.22 17.10
CA ASN A 148 9.47 6.31 16.00
C ASN A 148 8.83 4.96 15.64
N TYR A 149 9.47 3.86 16.01
CA TYR A 149 9.05 2.50 15.65
C TYR A 149 8.92 1.56 16.85
N ASP A 150 8.75 2.11 18.05
CA ASP A 150 8.59 1.34 19.31
C ASP A 150 9.70 0.28 19.51
N GLY A 151 10.92 0.57 19.07
CA GLY A 151 12.05 -0.35 19.12
C GLY A 151 12.01 -1.48 18.09
N PHE A 152 11.14 -1.39 17.07
CA PHE A 152 11.09 -2.39 16.00
C PHE A 152 12.44 -2.52 15.29
N ASP A 153 13.03 -3.71 15.28
CA ASP A 153 14.23 -4.06 14.52
C ASP A 153 13.85 -4.98 13.35
N PRO A 154 13.99 -4.53 12.10
CA PRO A 154 13.66 -5.35 10.93
C PRO A 154 14.49 -6.65 10.83
N ASN A 155 15.58 -6.76 11.57
CA ASN A 155 16.43 -7.96 11.59
C ASN A 155 16.12 -8.92 12.76
N ALA A 156 15.27 -8.51 13.70
CA ALA A 156 14.94 -9.34 14.87
C ALA A 156 14.00 -10.49 14.47
N PRO A 157 14.32 -11.75 14.83
CA PRO A 157 13.48 -12.91 14.50
C PRO A 157 12.06 -12.84 15.04
N GLU A 158 11.87 -12.12 16.16
CA GLU A 158 10.56 -11.93 16.80
C GLU A 158 9.59 -11.17 15.87
N ASN A 159 10.10 -10.30 15.02
CA ASN A 159 9.31 -9.52 14.08
C ASN A 159 8.82 -10.36 12.89
N ASP A 160 9.44 -11.50 12.60
CA ASP A 160 8.94 -12.46 11.61
C ASP A 160 7.63 -13.08 12.05
N ILE A 161 7.51 -13.38 13.35
CA ILE A 161 6.29 -13.90 13.96
C ILE A 161 5.19 -12.83 13.93
N LEU A 162 5.52 -11.61 14.29
CA LEU A 162 4.59 -10.48 14.30
C LEU A 162 4.07 -10.20 12.88
N PHE A 163 4.95 -10.18 11.89
CA PHE A 163 4.56 -10.00 10.49
C PHE A 163 3.62 -11.12 10.00
N SER A 164 3.92 -12.37 10.36
CA SER A 164 3.08 -13.53 10.03
C SER A 164 1.70 -13.45 10.68
N LEU A 165 1.62 -12.96 11.92
CA LEU A 165 0.35 -12.75 12.62
C LEU A 165 -0.49 -11.65 11.96
N PHE A 166 0.12 -10.53 11.57
CA PHE A 166 -0.56 -9.47 10.84
C PHE A 166 -1.07 -9.95 9.49
N GLN A 167 -0.29 -10.73 8.74
CA GLN A 167 -0.75 -11.31 7.48
C GLN A 167 -1.97 -12.22 7.68
N ASN A 168 -1.95 -13.08 8.70
CA ASN A 168 -3.09 -13.96 9.00
C ASN A 168 -4.34 -13.17 9.41
N ALA A 169 -4.20 -12.13 10.23
CA ALA A 169 -5.32 -11.28 10.63
C ALA A 169 -5.97 -10.55 9.44
N TYR A 170 -5.18 -10.11 8.47
CA TYR A 170 -5.70 -9.52 7.23
C TYR A 170 -6.45 -10.54 6.36
N MET A 171 -6.07 -11.82 6.42
CA MET A 171 -6.74 -12.90 5.67
C MET A 171 -8.10 -13.26 6.24
N GLU A 172 -8.28 -13.16 7.56
CA GLU A 172 -9.55 -13.47 8.22
C GLU A 172 -10.57 -12.32 8.09
N GLY A 173 -10.10 -11.12 7.79
CA GLY A 173 -10.93 -9.91 7.63
C GLY A 173 -11.35 -9.60 6.18
N SER A 174 -10.87 -10.40 5.20
CA SER A 174 -11.19 -10.26 3.78
C SER A 174 -12.19 -11.32 3.36
#